data_87b3ff056440bcbbbd9d1843b303d6ff
#
_entry.id   87b3ff056440bcbbbd9d1843b303d6ff
#
_cell.length_a   1.000
_cell.length_b   1.000
_cell.length_c   1.000
_cell.angle_alpha   90.00
_cell.angle_beta   90.00
_cell.angle_gamma   90.00
#
_symmetry.space_group_name_H-M   'P 1'
#
loop_
_entity.id
_entity.type
_entity.pdbx_description
1 polymer ?
#
loop_
_entity_poly.entity_id
_entity_poly.type
_entity_poly.pdbx_seq_one_letter_code
_entity_poly.pdbx_strand_id
1 'polypeptide(L)'
;MRILVTGGAGYIGSATTRVLQDAGHSCVVLDTLERGYRASVDPRAEFVEGSVGDIDVLNAVLPGCDAVMHLAGYIEVAESVADPEKYFRANATEPAKMLAAMNTHGVDAIVFSSTAAVYGEPESVPITEDAPTMPVNPYGASKLAFEELLDGCRGDNGVRSVRFRYFNVAGAWPDGSMGEGHNPETHLIPRILKAMADGQSAFEVYGDDYPTPDGTCVRDYIHVLDLAHAHRLALERLGEGGAGGVFNLGNGRGYSNLEIVRVCASVTGRDVDVKFGPRRAGDPAILVASAEKAGRELGWRPERGDLAEIVGDAWRWHSTHPQGYDSAE
;
A
#
# COMPACT_ATOMS: atom_id res chain seq x y z
N MET A 1 10.30 -19.01 -7.54
CA MET A 1 11.22 -18.20 -6.72
C MET A 1 10.87 -18.37 -5.25
N ARG A 2 11.83 -18.26 -4.34
CA ARG A 2 11.62 -18.10 -2.91
C ARG A 2 11.73 -16.61 -2.57
N ILE A 3 10.70 -16.05 -1.95
CA ILE A 3 10.56 -14.59 -1.78
C ILE A 3 10.39 -14.26 -0.30
N LEU A 4 11.22 -13.35 0.22
CA LEU A 4 10.99 -12.74 1.51
C LEU A 4 9.96 -11.62 1.37
N VAL A 5 8.79 -11.76 1.98
CA VAL A 5 7.73 -10.76 2.01
C VAL A 5 7.72 -10.10 3.40
N THR A 6 8.23 -8.88 3.50
CA THR A 6 8.19 -8.13 4.75
C THR A 6 6.88 -7.34 4.84
N GLY A 7 6.28 -7.28 6.02
CA GLY A 7 4.93 -6.71 6.16
C GLY A 7 3.83 -7.60 5.57
N GLY A 8 4.11 -8.90 5.44
CA GLY A 8 3.20 -9.85 4.80
C GLY A 8 1.96 -10.22 5.61
N ALA A 9 1.88 -9.81 6.87
CA ALA A 9 0.67 -9.92 7.70
C ALA A 9 -0.21 -8.66 7.67
N GLY A 10 0.19 -7.63 6.93
CA GLY A 10 -0.62 -6.44 6.66
C GLY A 10 -1.60 -6.64 5.49
N TYR A 11 -2.47 -5.66 5.24
CA TYR A 11 -3.51 -5.70 4.21
C TYR A 11 -2.95 -6.00 2.80
N ILE A 12 -2.03 -5.16 2.30
CA ILE A 12 -1.43 -5.34 0.97
C ILE A 12 -0.51 -6.57 0.95
N GLY A 13 0.22 -6.79 2.04
CA GLY A 13 1.19 -7.88 2.14
C GLY A 13 0.55 -9.26 2.09
N SER A 14 -0.56 -9.47 2.77
CA SER A 14 -1.30 -10.73 2.76
C SER A 14 -1.90 -11.03 1.38
N ALA A 15 -2.51 -10.03 0.72
CA ALA A 15 -3.02 -10.18 -0.63
C ALA A 15 -1.89 -10.48 -1.65
N THR A 16 -0.76 -9.77 -1.54
CA THR A 16 0.41 -10.01 -2.39
C THR A 16 1.00 -11.40 -2.17
N THR A 17 1.14 -11.82 -0.91
CA THR A 17 1.63 -13.17 -0.57
C THR A 17 0.77 -14.25 -1.21
N ARG A 18 -0.56 -14.12 -1.11
CA ARG A 18 -1.50 -15.09 -1.70
C ARG A 18 -1.38 -15.14 -3.23
N VAL A 19 -1.31 -13.98 -3.91
CA VAL A 19 -1.12 -13.91 -5.37
C VAL A 19 0.20 -14.55 -5.80
N LEU A 20 1.29 -14.34 -5.06
CA LEU A 20 2.59 -14.96 -5.32
C LEU A 20 2.54 -16.48 -5.17
N GLN A 21 1.90 -16.97 -4.12
CA GLN A 21 1.71 -18.39 -3.87
C GLN A 21 0.85 -19.06 -4.95
N ASP A 22 -0.23 -18.38 -5.40
CA ASP A 22 -1.09 -18.87 -6.48
C ASP A 22 -0.35 -18.93 -7.83
N ALA A 23 0.67 -18.08 -8.02
CA ALA A 23 1.58 -18.11 -9.17
C ALA A 23 2.72 -19.15 -9.06
N GLY A 24 2.76 -19.94 -7.97
CA GLY A 24 3.76 -21.01 -7.78
C GLY A 24 5.07 -20.55 -7.15
N HIS A 25 5.13 -19.33 -6.59
CA HIS A 25 6.27 -18.89 -5.79
C HIS A 25 6.14 -19.40 -4.35
N SER A 26 7.25 -19.57 -3.64
CA SER A 26 7.27 -19.82 -2.19
C SER A 26 7.57 -18.54 -1.44
N CYS A 27 6.84 -18.27 -0.35
CA CYS A 27 6.97 -17.04 0.42
C CYS A 27 7.42 -17.32 1.85
N VAL A 28 8.34 -16.48 2.35
CA VAL A 28 8.64 -16.33 3.77
C VAL A 28 8.10 -14.96 4.18
N VAL A 29 7.11 -14.93 5.05
CA VAL A 29 6.53 -13.72 5.59
C VAL A 29 7.29 -13.32 6.85
N LEU A 30 7.85 -12.10 6.84
CA LEU A 30 8.46 -11.46 8.01
C LEU A 30 7.59 -10.29 8.45
N ASP A 31 7.05 -10.35 9.66
CA ASP A 31 6.17 -9.30 10.20
C ASP A 31 6.31 -9.23 11.73
N THR A 32 6.20 -8.04 12.30
CA THR A 32 6.23 -7.84 13.75
C THR A 32 4.88 -8.08 14.42
N LEU A 33 3.81 -8.20 13.64
CA LEU A 33 2.41 -8.21 14.08
C LEU A 33 1.96 -6.97 14.88
N GLU A 34 2.76 -5.89 14.86
CA GLU A 34 2.37 -4.62 15.52
C GLU A 34 1.13 -3.98 14.87
N ARG A 35 1.02 -4.12 13.53
CA ARG A 35 -0.08 -3.60 12.72
C ARG A 35 -0.70 -4.68 11.83
N GLY A 36 -0.04 -5.80 11.67
CA GLY A 36 -0.49 -6.97 10.92
C GLY A 36 -1.20 -7.99 11.81
N TYR A 37 -1.82 -8.97 11.16
CA TYR A 37 -2.55 -10.03 11.83
C TYR A 37 -2.02 -11.40 11.40
N ARG A 38 -1.71 -12.27 12.38
CA ARG A 38 -1.26 -13.64 12.06
C ARG A 38 -2.30 -14.38 11.21
N ALA A 39 -3.58 -14.14 11.46
CA ALA A 39 -4.70 -14.75 10.73
C ALA A 39 -4.80 -14.33 9.25
N SER A 40 -4.19 -13.21 8.84
CA SER A 40 -4.16 -12.78 7.44
C SER A 40 -3.09 -13.48 6.61
N VAL A 41 -2.12 -14.14 7.24
CA VAL A 41 -1.01 -14.79 6.55
C VAL A 41 -1.48 -16.07 5.88
N ASP A 42 -1.22 -16.19 4.56
CA ASP A 42 -1.53 -17.40 3.81
C ASP A 42 -0.88 -18.63 4.47
N PRO A 43 -1.64 -19.70 4.77
CA PRO A 43 -1.12 -20.87 5.49
C PRO A 43 -0.03 -21.64 4.74
N ARG A 44 0.12 -21.40 3.45
CA ARG A 44 1.21 -21.99 2.63
C ARG A 44 2.54 -21.26 2.82
N ALA A 45 2.53 -20.03 3.34
CA ALA A 45 3.73 -19.25 3.58
C ALA A 45 4.42 -19.67 4.89
N GLU A 46 5.74 -19.72 4.88
CA GLU A 46 6.52 -19.74 6.10
C GLU A 46 6.36 -18.39 6.81
N PHE A 47 6.11 -18.39 8.11
CA PHE A 47 5.95 -17.18 8.90
C PHE A 47 7.05 -17.04 9.95
N VAL A 48 7.65 -15.87 9.99
CA VAL A 48 8.64 -15.48 11.00
C VAL A 48 8.19 -14.16 11.61
N GLU A 49 8.01 -14.15 12.92
CA GLU A 49 7.76 -12.93 13.68
C GLU A 49 9.08 -12.20 13.94
N GLY A 50 9.17 -10.95 13.49
CA GLY A 50 10.38 -10.17 13.66
C GLY A 50 10.40 -8.89 12.83
N SER A 51 11.44 -8.08 13.04
CA SER A 51 11.64 -6.78 12.40
C SER A 51 12.67 -6.84 11.29
N VAL A 52 12.45 -6.04 10.23
CA VAL A 52 13.49 -5.77 9.20
C VAL A 52 14.69 -4.98 9.74
N GLY A 53 14.59 -4.45 10.95
CA GLY A 53 15.71 -3.82 11.68
C GLY A 53 16.60 -4.79 12.45
N ASP A 54 16.17 -6.06 12.60
CA ASP A 54 16.90 -7.10 13.33
C ASP A 54 17.79 -7.91 12.38
N ILE A 55 19.10 -7.75 12.52
CA ILE A 55 20.08 -8.39 11.65
C ILE A 55 20.13 -9.91 11.82
N ASP A 56 19.86 -10.43 13.01
CA ASP A 56 19.90 -11.86 13.29
C ASP A 56 18.69 -12.54 12.63
N VAL A 57 17.51 -11.91 12.68
CA VAL A 57 16.31 -12.36 11.97
C VAL A 57 16.55 -12.32 10.47
N LEU A 58 17.11 -11.22 9.92
CA LEU A 58 17.41 -11.11 8.49
C LEU A 58 18.39 -12.19 8.01
N ASN A 59 19.44 -12.46 8.81
CA ASN A 59 20.40 -13.53 8.51
C ASN A 59 19.79 -14.94 8.56
N ALA A 60 18.70 -15.12 9.28
CA ALA A 60 17.98 -16.40 9.33
C ALA A 60 17.03 -16.58 8.11
N VAL A 61 16.39 -15.49 7.64
CA VAL A 61 15.31 -15.60 6.62
C VAL A 61 15.78 -15.36 5.17
N LEU A 62 16.87 -14.60 4.94
CA LEU A 62 17.37 -14.27 3.61
C LEU A 62 18.08 -15.42 2.90
N PRO A 63 18.77 -16.37 3.57
CA PRO A 63 19.42 -17.47 2.88
C PRO A 63 18.47 -18.25 1.98
N GLY A 64 18.85 -18.38 0.69
CA GLY A 64 18.07 -19.09 -0.31
C GLY A 64 16.85 -18.31 -0.84
N CYS A 65 16.65 -17.04 -0.45
CA CYS A 65 15.69 -16.18 -1.12
C CYS A 65 16.26 -15.64 -2.44
N ASP A 66 15.41 -15.57 -3.45
CA ASP A 66 15.72 -14.99 -4.76
C ASP A 66 15.48 -13.49 -4.82
N ALA A 67 14.52 -13.00 -4.03
CA ALA A 67 14.13 -11.59 -4.01
C ALA A 67 13.44 -11.19 -2.69
N VAL A 68 13.34 -9.88 -2.47
CA VAL A 68 12.57 -9.28 -1.38
C VAL A 68 11.36 -8.51 -1.94
N MET A 69 10.19 -8.74 -1.34
CA MET A 69 8.99 -7.93 -1.48
C MET A 69 8.82 -7.10 -0.21
N HIS A 70 9.21 -5.81 -0.27
CA HIS A 70 9.26 -4.96 0.92
C HIS A 70 8.01 -4.11 1.06
N LEU A 71 7.09 -4.53 1.93
CA LEU A 71 5.81 -3.89 2.22
C LEU A 71 5.72 -3.40 3.68
N ALA A 72 6.65 -3.81 4.54
CA ALA A 72 6.70 -3.35 5.93
C ALA A 72 6.92 -1.84 6.01
N GLY A 73 6.22 -1.17 6.92
CA GLY A 73 6.39 0.24 7.21
C GLY A 73 5.13 0.89 7.79
N TYR A 74 5.31 2.03 8.44
CA TYR A 74 4.19 2.86 8.92
C TYR A 74 3.67 3.74 7.80
N ILE A 75 2.34 3.97 7.78
CA ILE A 75 1.64 4.61 6.66
C ILE A 75 0.80 5.82 7.06
N GLU A 76 0.64 6.12 8.35
CA GLU A 76 -0.30 7.13 8.83
C GLU A 76 0.32 8.53 8.82
N VAL A 77 -0.18 9.38 7.91
CA VAL A 77 0.34 10.74 7.72
C VAL A 77 0.27 11.56 9.01
N ALA A 78 -0.85 11.53 9.74
CA ALA A 78 -1.01 12.30 10.97
C ALA A 78 -0.03 11.86 12.07
N GLU A 79 0.18 10.56 12.26
CA GLU A 79 1.16 10.02 13.19
C GLU A 79 2.59 10.43 12.78
N SER A 80 2.89 10.45 11.47
CA SER A 80 4.21 10.84 10.99
C SER A 80 4.57 12.29 11.33
N VAL A 81 3.58 13.17 11.38
CA VAL A 81 3.79 14.57 11.80
C VAL A 81 4.04 14.66 13.30
N ALA A 82 3.37 13.81 14.09
CA ALA A 82 3.54 13.77 15.54
C ALA A 82 4.86 13.09 15.97
N ASP A 83 5.29 12.06 15.24
CA ASP A 83 6.54 11.29 15.52
C ASP A 83 7.32 11.01 14.23
N PRO A 84 8.01 12.01 13.68
CA PRO A 84 8.81 11.85 12.46
C PRO A 84 9.95 10.83 12.62
N GLU A 85 10.56 10.75 13.80
CA GLU A 85 11.68 9.85 14.07
C GLU A 85 11.28 8.38 13.90
N LYS A 86 10.12 7.99 14.42
CA LYS A 86 9.55 6.65 14.24
C LYS A 86 9.44 6.29 12.76
N TYR A 87 8.95 7.23 11.93
CA TYR A 87 8.76 7.00 10.50
C TYR A 87 10.07 6.88 9.72
N PHE A 88 11.03 7.76 9.96
CA PHE A 88 12.33 7.64 9.31
C PHE A 88 13.10 6.39 9.75
N ARG A 89 13.00 6.02 11.03
CA ARG A 89 13.60 4.77 11.52
C ARG A 89 13.00 3.56 10.82
N ALA A 90 11.69 3.40 10.86
CA ALA A 90 11.02 2.19 10.36
C ALA A 90 10.95 2.12 8.82
N ASN A 91 10.79 3.27 8.13
CA ASN A 91 10.61 3.29 6.67
C ASN A 91 11.93 3.49 5.88
N ALA A 92 13.02 3.90 6.52
CA ALA A 92 14.30 4.13 5.85
C ALA A 92 15.50 3.48 6.55
N THR A 93 15.72 3.75 7.85
CA THR A 93 16.92 3.30 8.54
C THR A 93 16.96 1.78 8.75
N GLU A 94 15.87 1.19 9.20
CA GLU A 94 15.76 -0.27 9.35
C GLU A 94 15.81 -1.01 8.01
N PRO A 95 15.07 -0.59 6.97
CA PRO A 95 15.22 -1.17 5.63
C PRO A 95 16.62 -1.04 5.02
N ALA A 96 17.40 -0.01 5.39
CA ALA A 96 18.80 0.08 4.97
C ALA A 96 19.66 -1.08 5.51
N LYS A 97 19.38 -1.56 6.75
CA LYS A 97 20.02 -2.77 7.28
C LYS A 97 19.62 -4.01 6.48
N MET A 98 18.36 -4.09 6.05
CA MET A 98 17.88 -5.18 5.19
C MET A 98 18.63 -5.17 3.85
N LEU A 99 18.87 -4.02 3.21
CA LEU A 99 19.68 -3.94 1.99
C LEU A 99 21.10 -4.45 2.19
N ALA A 100 21.73 -4.12 3.32
CA ALA A 100 23.06 -4.64 3.66
C ALA A 100 23.06 -6.16 3.86
N ALA A 101 22.02 -6.71 4.52
CA ALA A 101 21.86 -8.15 4.68
C ALA A 101 21.58 -8.85 3.33
N MET A 102 20.74 -8.27 2.46
CA MET A 102 20.50 -8.76 1.11
C MET A 102 21.80 -8.93 0.34
N ASN A 103 22.66 -7.89 0.36
CA ASN A 103 23.99 -7.96 -0.28
C ASN A 103 24.85 -9.09 0.30
N THR A 104 24.84 -9.26 1.62
CA THR A 104 25.59 -10.34 2.29
C THR A 104 25.17 -11.74 1.83
N HIS A 105 23.86 -11.92 1.59
CA HIS A 105 23.28 -13.20 1.19
C HIS A 105 23.10 -13.35 -0.33
N GLY A 106 23.57 -12.40 -1.14
CA GLY A 106 23.51 -12.46 -2.59
C GLY A 106 22.09 -12.27 -3.17
N VAL A 107 21.19 -11.64 -2.41
CA VAL A 107 19.83 -11.30 -2.87
C VAL A 107 19.88 -9.93 -3.53
N ASP A 108 19.74 -9.86 -4.85
CA ASP A 108 19.96 -8.64 -5.65
C ASP A 108 18.67 -8.03 -6.23
N ALA A 109 17.51 -8.55 -5.89
CA ALA A 109 16.23 -8.10 -6.41
C ALA A 109 15.28 -7.66 -5.28
N ILE A 110 14.69 -6.45 -5.41
CA ILE A 110 13.72 -5.92 -4.46
C ILE A 110 12.56 -5.22 -5.17
N VAL A 111 11.33 -5.51 -4.74
CA VAL A 111 10.14 -4.71 -5.07
C VAL A 111 9.74 -3.94 -3.81
N PHE A 112 9.71 -2.61 -3.91
CA PHE A 112 9.46 -1.72 -2.79
C PHE A 112 8.11 -1.01 -2.90
N SER A 113 7.37 -1.07 -1.82
CA SER A 113 6.11 -0.38 -1.58
C SER A 113 6.37 1.07 -1.19
N SER A 114 6.46 1.97 -2.19
CA SER A 114 6.54 3.41 -2.01
C SER A 114 5.13 4.02 -1.98
N THR A 115 4.99 5.31 -2.24
CA THR A 115 3.73 6.04 -2.08
C THR A 115 3.63 7.25 -3.01
N ALA A 116 2.40 7.61 -3.42
CA ALA A 116 2.13 8.88 -4.08
C ALA A 116 2.45 10.11 -3.19
N ALA A 117 2.53 9.95 -1.86
CA ALA A 117 2.87 11.04 -0.94
C ALA A 117 4.27 11.63 -1.17
N VAL A 118 5.14 10.95 -1.92
CA VAL A 118 6.46 11.50 -2.32
C VAL A 118 6.34 12.70 -3.25
N TYR A 119 5.23 12.84 -3.98
CA TYR A 119 5.01 13.97 -4.90
C TYR A 119 4.59 15.27 -4.19
N GLY A 120 4.03 15.17 -2.98
CA GLY A 120 3.47 16.32 -2.27
C GLY A 120 2.28 16.93 -3.01
N GLU A 121 2.35 18.23 -3.32
CA GLU A 121 1.34 18.95 -4.10
C GLU A 121 1.75 18.97 -5.58
N PRO A 122 1.14 18.15 -6.45
CA PRO A 122 1.53 18.05 -7.85
C PRO A 122 1.09 19.27 -8.65
N GLU A 123 1.94 19.74 -9.56
CA GLU A 123 1.62 20.85 -10.47
C GLU A 123 0.62 20.44 -11.57
N SER A 124 0.54 19.16 -11.89
CA SER A 124 -0.33 18.61 -12.95
C SER A 124 -0.86 17.23 -12.59
N VAL A 125 -2.04 16.92 -13.09
CA VAL A 125 -2.68 15.60 -12.98
C VAL A 125 -3.19 15.18 -14.37
N PRO A 126 -3.09 13.89 -14.73
CA PRO A 126 -2.55 12.77 -13.94
C PRO A 126 -1.04 12.90 -13.67
N ILE A 127 -0.61 12.44 -12.49
CA ILE A 127 0.78 12.50 -12.04
C ILE A 127 1.59 11.40 -12.75
N THR A 128 2.67 11.79 -13.44
CA THR A 128 3.62 10.85 -14.04
C THR A 128 4.81 10.62 -13.13
N GLU A 129 5.63 9.59 -13.42
CA GLU A 129 6.83 9.27 -12.64
C GLU A 129 7.93 10.32 -12.73
N ASP A 130 7.88 11.16 -13.77
CA ASP A 130 8.82 12.29 -13.99
C ASP A 130 8.44 13.54 -13.18
N ALA A 131 7.27 13.55 -12.53
CA ALA A 131 6.87 14.66 -11.67
C ALA A 131 7.85 14.84 -10.50
N PRO A 132 8.15 16.09 -10.12
CA PRO A 132 9.03 16.36 -8.98
C PRO A 132 8.56 15.67 -7.70
N THR A 133 9.51 15.13 -6.94
CA THR A 133 9.23 14.57 -5.62
C THR A 133 9.53 15.63 -4.54
N MET A 134 8.47 16.15 -3.92
CA MET A 134 8.51 17.20 -2.89
C MET A 134 7.54 16.85 -1.76
N PRO A 135 7.82 15.82 -0.95
CA PRO A 135 6.90 15.35 0.08
C PRO A 135 6.62 16.46 1.12
N VAL A 136 5.35 16.63 1.47
CA VAL A 136 4.89 17.66 2.42
C VAL A 136 4.66 17.11 3.84
N ASN A 137 4.97 15.84 4.07
CA ASN A 137 4.87 15.20 5.37
C ASN A 137 5.98 14.18 5.58
N PRO A 138 6.31 13.83 6.85
CA PRO A 138 7.39 12.91 7.19
C PRO A 138 7.19 11.48 6.66
N TYR A 139 5.95 11.01 6.49
CA TYR A 139 5.67 9.72 5.87
C TYR A 139 6.19 9.68 4.43
N GLY A 140 5.77 10.63 3.58
CA GLY A 140 6.25 10.73 2.20
C GLY A 140 7.77 10.90 2.14
N ALA A 141 8.34 11.76 3.01
CA ALA A 141 9.77 11.99 3.08
C ALA A 141 10.56 10.72 3.49
N SER A 142 10.05 9.92 4.44
CA SER A 142 10.70 8.67 4.85
C SER A 142 10.68 7.60 3.75
N LYS A 143 9.60 7.52 2.99
CA LYS A 143 9.52 6.60 1.82
C LYS A 143 10.46 7.04 0.70
N LEU A 144 10.52 8.36 0.41
CA LEU A 144 11.45 8.91 -0.58
C LEU A 144 12.91 8.66 -0.19
N ALA A 145 13.26 8.81 1.08
CA ALA A 145 14.62 8.54 1.56
C ALA A 145 15.05 7.09 1.28
N PHE A 146 14.14 6.11 1.36
CA PHE A 146 14.48 4.74 1.00
C PHE A 146 14.53 4.52 -0.52
N GLU A 147 13.73 5.24 -1.34
CA GLU A 147 13.90 5.25 -2.80
C GLU A 147 15.29 5.74 -3.21
N GLU A 148 15.78 6.81 -2.56
CA GLU A 148 17.12 7.38 -2.81
C GLU A 148 18.23 6.40 -2.40
N LEU A 149 18.07 5.67 -1.29
CA LEU A 149 18.99 4.59 -0.90
C LEU A 149 19.03 3.49 -1.95
N LEU A 150 17.88 3.08 -2.48
CA LEU A 150 17.80 2.09 -3.58
C LEU A 150 18.49 2.58 -4.85
N ASP A 151 18.39 3.88 -5.18
CA ASP A 151 19.10 4.47 -6.31
C ASP A 151 20.62 4.45 -6.10
N GLY A 152 21.09 4.72 -4.88
CA GLY A 152 22.51 4.62 -4.51
C GLY A 152 23.07 3.20 -4.58
N CYS A 153 22.23 2.17 -4.41
CA CYS A 153 22.62 0.77 -4.48
C CYS A 153 22.63 0.18 -5.90
N ARG A 154 22.25 0.93 -6.93
CA ARG A 154 22.26 0.47 -8.35
C ARG A 154 23.67 0.27 -8.94
N GLY A 155 24.72 0.75 -8.30
CA GLY A 155 26.09 0.68 -8.76
C GLY A 155 26.75 -0.69 -8.50
N ASP A 156 27.87 -0.70 -7.80
CA ASP A 156 28.75 -1.85 -7.61
C ASP A 156 28.11 -3.04 -6.86
N ASN A 157 27.02 -2.82 -6.11
CA ASN A 157 26.30 -3.87 -5.38
C ASN A 157 25.12 -4.45 -6.15
N GLY A 158 24.81 -3.92 -7.34
CA GLY A 158 23.93 -4.55 -8.32
C GLY A 158 22.47 -4.74 -7.90
N VAL A 159 21.95 -4.09 -6.84
CA VAL A 159 20.57 -4.26 -6.40
C VAL A 159 19.60 -3.69 -7.45
N ARG A 160 18.81 -4.57 -8.03
CA ARG A 160 17.77 -4.24 -8.99
C ARG A 160 16.47 -3.98 -8.24
N SER A 161 15.92 -2.79 -8.35
CA SER A 161 14.73 -2.40 -7.60
C SER A 161 13.58 -1.96 -8.51
N VAL A 162 12.37 -2.44 -8.23
CA VAL A 162 11.13 -1.82 -8.68
C VAL A 162 10.50 -1.10 -7.49
N ARG A 163 10.10 0.16 -7.70
CA ARG A 163 9.47 1.00 -6.68
C ARG A 163 8.09 1.40 -7.15
N PHE A 164 7.08 1.02 -6.39
CA PHE A 164 5.70 1.37 -6.71
C PHE A 164 5.25 2.57 -5.88
N ARG A 165 4.91 3.67 -6.57
CA ARG A 165 4.22 4.81 -6.00
C ARG A 165 2.73 4.64 -6.27
N TYR A 166 2.02 4.00 -5.37
CA TYR A 166 0.59 3.80 -5.51
C TYR A 166 -0.22 4.81 -4.69
N PHE A 167 -1.45 4.95 -5.11
CA PHE A 167 -2.41 5.89 -4.55
C PHE A 167 -3.27 5.19 -3.48
N ASN A 168 -4.57 5.45 -3.39
CA ASN A 168 -5.37 4.86 -2.33
C ASN A 168 -5.72 3.40 -2.66
N VAL A 169 -5.23 2.48 -1.86
CA VAL A 169 -5.57 1.06 -2.00
C VAL A 169 -6.88 0.78 -1.28
N ALA A 170 -7.78 0.04 -1.92
CA ALA A 170 -9.06 -0.34 -1.34
C ALA A 170 -9.54 -1.69 -1.89
N GLY A 171 -10.70 -2.15 -1.43
CA GLY A 171 -11.25 -3.44 -1.80
C GLY A 171 -10.89 -4.55 -0.82
N ALA A 172 -11.20 -5.75 -1.19
CA ALA A 172 -10.90 -6.95 -0.42
C ALA A 172 -10.80 -8.16 -1.37
N TRP A 173 -10.44 -9.32 -0.85
CA TRP A 173 -10.55 -10.55 -1.63
C TRP A 173 -12.01 -10.79 -2.00
N PRO A 174 -12.34 -11.12 -3.26
CA PRO A 174 -13.74 -11.13 -3.74
C PRO A 174 -14.68 -12.09 -3.00
N ASP A 175 -14.14 -13.12 -2.39
CA ASP A 175 -14.93 -14.07 -1.57
C ASP A 175 -15.13 -13.59 -0.11
N GLY A 176 -14.56 -12.45 0.26
CA GLY A 176 -14.61 -11.90 1.62
C GLY A 176 -13.70 -12.61 2.63
N SER A 177 -12.77 -13.46 2.18
CA SER A 177 -11.86 -14.21 3.07
C SER A 177 -10.69 -13.37 3.59
N MET A 178 -10.41 -12.22 2.98
CA MET A 178 -9.29 -11.36 3.31
C MET A 178 -9.60 -9.90 2.94
N GLY A 179 -9.29 -8.97 3.82
CA GLY A 179 -9.52 -7.55 3.59
C GLY A 179 -8.73 -6.66 4.53
N GLU A 180 -9.08 -5.38 4.55
CA GLU A 180 -8.41 -4.38 5.37
C GLU A 180 -8.86 -4.45 6.83
N GLY A 181 -7.89 -4.51 7.75
CA GLY A 181 -8.17 -4.65 9.19
C GLY A 181 -7.28 -3.74 10.04
N HIS A 182 -7.16 -2.45 9.71
CA HIS A 182 -6.36 -1.52 10.51
C HIS A 182 -7.01 -1.17 11.85
N ASN A 183 -6.17 -1.00 12.87
CA ASN A 183 -6.59 -0.52 14.18
C ASN A 183 -5.55 0.49 14.73
N PRO A 184 -5.88 1.81 14.84
CA PRO A 184 -7.14 2.42 14.39
C PRO A 184 -7.28 2.43 12.85
N GLU A 185 -8.54 2.45 12.38
CA GLU A 185 -8.83 2.59 10.96
C GLU A 185 -8.85 4.07 10.54
N THR A 186 -8.02 4.44 9.56
CA THR A 186 -7.85 5.82 9.11
C THR A 186 -8.24 6.06 7.65
N HIS A 187 -8.38 4.98 6.84
CA HIS A 187 -8.71 5.07 5.43
C HIS A 187 -10.20 5.35 5.19
N LEU A 188 -10.49 6.13 4.16
CA LEU A 188 -11.82 6.70 3.93
C LEU A 188 -12.89 5.62 3.73
N ILE A 189 -12.70 4.70 2.76
CA ILE A 189 -13.71 3.67 2.44
C ILE A 189 -14.02 2.79 3.65
N PRO A 190 -13.05 2.17 4.33
CA PRO A 190 -13.36 1.35 5.50
C PRO A 190 -14.06 2.12 6.62
N ARG A 191 -13.65 3.39 6.87
CA ARG A 191 -14.30 4.25 7.88
C ARG A 191 -15.76 4.51 7.57
N ILE A 192 -16.09 4.80 6.29
CA ILE A 192 -17.49 5.00 5.86
C ILE A 192 -18.26 3.70 6.03
N LEU A 193 -17.72 2.58 5.55
CA LEU A 193 -18.39 1.28 5.63
C LEU A 193 -18.64 0.84 7.08
N LYS A 194 -17.68 1.03 7.97
CA LYS A 194 -17.85 0.78 9.42
C LYS A 194 -18.92 1.70 10.04
N ALA A 195 -18.89 3.01 9.71
CA ALA A 195 -19.91 3.94 10.19
C ALA A 195 -21.34 3.52 9.75
N MET A 196 -21.48 3.08 8.50
CA MET A 196 -22.75 2.57 7.98
C MET A 196 -23.13 1.23 8.62
N ALA A 197 -22.18 0.33 8.86
CA ALA A 197 -22.42 -0.94 9.54
C ALA A 197 -22.92 -0.73 10.98
N ASP A 198 -22.31 0.21 11.69
CA ASP A 198 -22.64 0.56 13.08
C ASP A 198 -23.92 1.40 13.19
N GLY A 199 -24.55 1.78 12.06
CA GLY A 199 -25.76 2.61 12.04
C GLY A 199 -25.52 4.04 12.54
N GLN A 200 -24.30 4.56 12.35
CA GLN A 200 -24.00 5.95 12.70
C GLN A 200 -24.82 6.92 11.84
N SER A 201 -25.39 7.94 12.47
CA SER A 201 -26.23 8.91 11.77
C SER A 201 -25.45 9.92 10.95
N ALA A 202 -24.14 10.12 11.24
CA ALA A 202 -23.31 11.09 10.54
C ALA A 202 -21.86 10.60 10.37
N PHE A 203 -21.24 11.04 9.28
CA PHE A 203 -19.84 10.80 8.93
C PHE A 203 -19.13 12.13 8.63
N GLU A 204 -17.93 12.32 9.18
CA GLU A 204 -17.17 13.56 8.99
C GLU A 204 -16.21 13.42 7.78
N VAL A 205 -16.39 14.33 6.80
CA VAL A 205 -15.50 14.56 5.66
C VAL A 205 -14.68 15.83 5.93
N TYR A 206 -13.36 15.75 5.74
CA TYR A 206 -12.44 16.85 6.04
C TYR A 206 -12.25 17.76 4.82
N GLY A 207 -12.65 19.04 4.98
CA GLY A 207 -12.59 20.09 3.96
C GLY A 207 -13.74 20.03 2.96
N ASP A 208 -14.35 21.20 2.72
CA ASP A 208 -15.44 21.41 1.77
C ASP A 208 -15.17 22.61 0.83
N ASP A 209 -13.95 23.13 0.89
CA ASP A 209 -13.53 24.37 0.21
C ASP A 209 -12.31 24.15 -0.71
N TYR A 210 -11.96 22.89 -1.04
CA TYR A 210 -10.91 22.59 -2.04
C TYR A 210 -11.31 23.07 -3.44
N PRO A 211 -10.35 23.43 -4.31
CA PRO A 211 -10.62 23.81 -5.70
C PRO A 211 -10.98 22.59 -6.56
N THR A 212 -12.04 21.90 -6.20
CA THR A 212 -12.58 20.69 -6.84
C THR A 212 -14.08 20.88 -7.11
N PRO A 213 -14.74 20.07 -7.97
CA PRO A 213 -16.13 20.29 -8.34
C PRO A 213 -17.14 20.32 -7.18
N ASP A 214 -16.89 19.59 -6.10
CA ASP A 214 -17.78 19.52 -4.92
C ASP A 214 -17.11 20.01 -3.63
N GLY A 215 -15.94 20.62 -3.76
CA GLY A 215 -15.20 21.18 -2.63
C GLY A 215 -14.41 20.17 -1.80
N THR A 216 -14.53 18.86 -2.08
CA THR A 216 -13.80 17.82 -1.33
C THR A 216 -12.60 17.29 -2.09
N CYS A 217 -11.61 16.69 -1.40
CA CYS A 217 -10.43 16.10 -2.03
C CYS A 217 -10.80 15.03 -3.06
N VAL A 218 -10.02 14.96 -4.13
CA VAL A 218 -10.12 13.92 -5.16
C VAL A 218 -8.95 12.96 -5.04
N ARG A 219 -9.25 11.66 -5.03
CA ARG A 219 -8.27 10.57 -4.90
C ARG A 219 -8.51 9.50 -5.94
N ASP A 220 -7.42 8.88 -6.39
CA ASP A 220 -7.41 7.69 -7.23
C ASP A 220 -7.41 6.45 -6.33
N TYR A 221 -8.29 5.49 -6.63
CA TYR A 221 -8.43 4.26 -5.87
C TYR A 221 -8.05 3.06 -6.73
N ILE A 222 -7.17 2.21 -6.20
CA ILE A 222 -6.74 0.96 -6.83
C ILE A 222 -7.22 -0.23 -6.01
N HIS A 223 -7.73 -1.25 -6.67
CA HIS A 223 -8.10 -2.50 -6.00
C HIS A 223 -6.85 -3.23 -5.50
N VAL A 224 -6.90 -3.76 -4.26
CA VAL A 224 -5.76 -4.46 -3.63
C VAL A 224 -5.25 -5.64 -4.47
N LEU A 225 -6.12 -6.34 -5.20
CA LEU A 225 -5.72 -7.42 -6.11
C LEU A 225 -4.96 -6.92 -7.35
N ASP A 226 -5.40 -5.81 -7.95
CA ASP A 226 -4.67 -5.21 -9.07
C ASP A 226 -3.28 -4.77 -8.63
N LEU A 227 -3.18 -4.22 -7.41
CA LEU A 227 -1.90 -3.88 -6.81
C LEU A 227 -1.03 -5.12 -6.56
N ALA A 228 -1.59 -6.20 -6.00
CA ALA A 228 -0.87 -7.45 -5.77
C ALA A 228 -0.38 -8.08 -7.09
N HIS A 229 -1.17 -8.02 -8.16
CA HIS A 229 -0.75 -8.45 -9.50
C HIS A 229 0.39 -7.60 -10.05
N ALA A 230 0.40 -6.26 -9.82
CA ALA A 230 1.52 -5.41 -10.20
C ALA A 230 2.82 -5.83 -9.50
N HIS A 231 2.73 -6.14 -8.20
CA HIS A 231 3.87 -6.64 -7.42
C HIS A 231 4.43 -7.96 -7.97
N ARG A 232 3.55 -8.89 -8.35
CA ARG A 232 3.95 -10.16 -8.99
C ARG A 232 4.67 -9.90 -10.31
N LEU A 233 4.11 -9.09 -11.21
CA LEU A 233 4.72 -8.78 -12.51
C LEU A 233 6.10 -8.11 -12.36
N ALA A 234 6.25 -7.20 -11.40
CA ALA A 234 7.54 -6.57 -11.11
C ALA A 234 8.59 -7.58 -10.64
N LEU A 235 8.17 -8.49 -9.76
CA LEU A 235 9.04 -9.55 -9.25
C LEU A 235 9.51 -10.49 -10.37
N GLU A 236 8.58 -10.97 -11.19
CA GLU A 236 8.86 -11.85 -12.35
C GLU A 236 9.82 -11.16 -13.33
N ARG A 237 9.58 -9.87 -13.65
CA ARG A 237 10.50 -9.05 -14.47
C ARG A 237 11.91 -8.98 -13.88
N LEU A 238 12.05 -8.74 -12.58
CA LEU A 238 13.36 -8.73 -11.93
C LEU A 238 14.00 -10.11 -11.96
N GLY A 239 13.23 -11.18 -11.74
CA GLY A 239 13.70 -12.57 -11.80
C GLY A 239 14.22 -12.98 -13.18
N GLU A 240 13.67 -12.43 -14.25
CA GLU A 240 14.12 -12.61 -15.63
C GLU A 240 15.32 -11.71 -16.02
N GLY A 241 15.88 -10.97 -15.08
CA GLY A 241 16.99 -10.04 -15.32
C GLY A 241 16.57 -8.69 -15.91
N GLY A 242 15.27 -8.39 -15.90
CA GLY A 242 14.74 -7.11 -16.39
C GLY A 242 15.18 -5.92 -15.54
N ALA A 243 15.18 -4.73 -16.15
CA ALA A 243 15.53 -3.50 -15.48
C ALA A 243 14.49 -3.11 -14.44
N GLY A 244 14.95 -2.62 -13.28
CA GLY A 244 14.11 -1.97 -12.29
C GLY A 244 13.63 -0.58 -12.74
N GLY A 245 12.90 0.10 -11.87
CA GLY A 245 12.38 1.44 -12.14
C GLY A 245 11.36 1.89 -11.11
N VAL A 246 10.90 3.12 -11.28
CA VAL A 246 9.76 3.67 -10.55
C VAL A 246 8.52 3.56 -11.43
N PHE A 247 7.40 3.17 -10.82
CA PHE A 247 6.11 3.07 -11.52
C PHE A 247 4.98 3.58 -10.62
N ASN A 248 4.13 4.41 -11.19
CA ASN A 248 2.88 4.79 -10.56
C ASN A 248 1.82 3.70 -10.78
N LEU A 249 1.02 3.44 -9.74
CA LEU A 249 -0.10 2.51 -9.82
C LEU A 249 -1.37 3.17 -9.31
N GLY A 250 -2.37 3.25 -10.17
CA GLY A 250 -3.70 3.78 -9.93
C GLY A 250 -4.60 3.45 -11.11
N ASN A 251 -5.88 3.81 -11.01
CA ASN A 251 -6.85 3.60 -12.08
C ASN A 251 -6.84 4.74 -13.14
N GLY A 252 -6.10 5.84 -12.88
CA GLY A 252 -6.10 7.03 -13.71
C GLY A 252 -7.41 7.82 -13.64
N ARG A 253 -8.27 7.52 -12.69
CA ARG A 253 -9.53 8.21 -12.43
C ARG A 253 -9.63 8.65 -10.98
N GLY A 254 -9.92 9.94 -10.80
CA GLY A 254 -10.14 10.50 -9.47
C GLY A 254 -11.62 10.45 -9.06
N TYR A 255 -11.85 10.25 -7.77
CA TYR A 255 -13.16 10.34 -7.14
C TYR A 255 -13.08 11.29 -5.94
N SER A 256 -14.06 12.17 -5.81
CA SER A 256 -14.17 13.04 -4.65
C SER A 256 -14.60 12.26 -3.40
N ASN A 257 -14.31 12.80 -2.22
CA ASN A 257 -14.75 12.16 -0.97
C ASN A 257 -16.27 12.01 -0.91
N LEU A 258 -17.03 12.98 -1.44
CA LEU A 258 -18.50 12.88 -1.51
C LEU A 258 -18.97 11.83 -2.52
N GLU A 259 -18.27 11.63 -3.65
CA GLU A 259 -18.57 10.54 -4.59
C GLU A 259 -18.36 9.19 -3.92
N ILE A 260 -17.29 9.03 -3.12
CA ILE A 260 -17.05 7.80 -2.34
C ILE A 260 -18.19 7.53 -1.37
N VAL A 261 -18.65 8.53 -0.62
CA VAL A 261 -19.80 8.36 0.30
C VAL A 261 -21.04 7.89 -0.45
N ARG A 262 -21.36 8.51 -1.61
CA ARG A 262 -22.51 8.12 -2.43
C ARG A 262 -22.41 6.68 -2.96
N VAL A 263 -21.22 6.26 -3.40
CA VAL A 263 -21.01 4.88 -3.87
C VAL A 263 -21.15 3.90 -2.70
N CYS A 264 -20.57 4.21 -1.53
CA CYS A 264 -20.77 3.40 -0.33
C CYS A 264 -22.26 3.25 0.04
N ALA A 265 -23.02 4.36 0.01
CA ALA A 265 -24.46 4.32 0.27
C ALA A 265 -25.20 3.44 -0.75
N SER A 266 -24.88 3.59 -2.04
CA SER A 266 -25.50 2.77 -3.10
C SER A 266 -25.21 1.28 -2.95
N VAL A 267 -23.97 0.92 -2.61
CA VAL A 267 -23.53 -0.49 -2.48
C VAL A 267 -24.11 -1.14 -1.23
N THR A 268 -24.14 -0.41 -0.12
CA THR A 268 -24.60 -0.95 1.18
C THR A 268 -26.11 -0.90 1.36
N GLY A 269 -26.80 -0.05 0.58
CA GLY A 269 -28.21 0.30 0.80
C GLY A 269 -28.46 1.07 2.09
N ARG A 270 -27.44 1.74 2.63
CA ARG A 270 -27.46 2.51 3.88
C ARG A 270 -26.99 3.93 3.64
N ASP A 271 -27.64 4.89 4.23
CA ASP A 271 -27.26 6.30 4.17
C ASP A 271 -26.58 6.76 5.45
N VAL A 272 -25.76 7.79 5.30
CA VAL A 272 -25.13 8.51 6.42
C VAL A 272 -25.11 10.02 6.09
N ASP A 273 -25.47 10.86 7.04
CA ASP A 273 -25.36 12.30 6.89
C ASP A 273 -23.89 12.73 6.85
N VAL A 274 -23.54 13.57 5.88
CA VAL A 274 -22.18 14.12 5.80
C VAL A 274 -22.09 15.39 6.62
N LYS A 275 -21.11 15.43 7.51
CA LYS A 275 -20.67 16.66 8.20
C LYS A 275 -19.28 17.04 7.69
N PHE A 276 -19.05 18.34 7.53
CA PHE A 276 -17.75 18.82 7.10
C PHE A 276 -16.93 19.30 8.30
N GLY A 277 -15.71 18.78 8.40
CA GLY A 277 -14.67 19.26 9.29
C GLY A 277 -13.67 20.17 8.57
N PRO A 278 -12.72 20.78 9.28
CA PRO A 278 -11.66 21.56 8.66
C PRO A 278 -10.78 20.73 7.77
N ARG A 279 -10.07 21.35 6.80
CA ARG A 279 -9.05 20.66 6.00
C ARG A 279 -8.00 20.01 6.89
N ARG A 280 -7.52 18.84 6.49
CA ARG A 280 -6.30 18.27 7.08
C ARG A 280 -5.07 18.99 6.55
N ALA A 281 -4.15 19.37 7.43
CA ALA A 281 -2.90 19.98 7.02
C ALA A 281 -2.08 19.04 6.13
N GLY A 282 -1.58 19.54 5.00
CA GLY A 282 -0.77 18.76 4.06
C GLY A 282 -1.56 17.78 3.20
N ASP A 283 -2.88 17.97 3.06
CA ASP A 283 -3.73 17.11 2.21
C ASP A 283 -3.94 17.79 0.83
N PRO A 284 -3.33 17.30 -0.28
CA PRO A 284 -3.48 17.89 -1.61
C PRO A 284 -4.91 17.81 -2.10
N ALA A 285 -5.34 18.80 -2.92
CA ALA A 285 -6.70 18.83 -3.47
C ALA A 285 -6.99 17.63 -4.38
N ILE A 286 -6.05 17.27 -5.27
CA ILE A 286 -6.24 16.21 -6.28
C ILE A 286 -4.98 15.36 -6.38
N LEU A 287 -5.14 14.04 -6.23
CA LEU A 287 -4.10 13.05 -6.46
C LEU A 287 -4.66 11.95 -7.37
N VAL A 288 -4.22 11.93 -8.63
CA VAL A 288 -4.61 10.96 -9.66
C VAL A 288 -3.37 10.48 -10.41
N ALA A 289 -3.19 9.18 -10.55
CA ALA A 289 -2.04 8.56 -11.20
C ALA A 289 -2.11 8.60 -12.72
N SER A 290 -0.95 8.71 -13.38
CA SER A 290 -0.77 8.09 -14.69
C SER A 290 -0.10 6.74 -14.52
N ALA A 291 -0.78 5.66 -14.89
CA ALA A 291 -0.24 4.30 -14.85
C ALA A 291 0.26 3.83 -16.25
N GLU A 292 0.43 4.74 -17.20
CA GLU A 292 0.82 4.42 -18.57
C GLU A 292 2.17 3.72 -18.67
N LYS A 293 3.13 4.11 -17.83
CA LYS A 293 4.44 3.47 -17.76
C LYS A 293 4.35 2.03 -17.28
N ALA A 294 3.57 1.75 -16.25
CA ALA A 294 3.33 0.39 -15.78
C ALA A 294 2.67 -0.47 -16.86
N GLY A 295 1.70 0.10 -17.59
CA GLY A 295 1.08 -0.58 -18.75
C GLY A 295 2.06 -0.91 -19.85
N ARG A 296 2.93 0.02 -20.21
CA ARG A 296 3.89 -0.13 -21.31
C ARG A 296 5.06 -1.04 -20.96
N GLU A 297 5.59 -0.97 -19.74
CA GLU A 297 6.83 -1.61 -19.36
C GLU A 297 6.66 -2.90 -18.53
N LEU A 298 5.59 -3.01 -17.73
CA LEU A 298 5.26 -4.21 -16.95
C LEU A 298 4.12 -5.01 -17.58
N GLY A 299 3.44 -4.49 -18.61
CA GLY A 299 2.21 -5.08 -19.14
C GLY A 299 1.04 -5.04 -18.15
N TRP A 300 1.17 -4.23 -17.09
CA TRP A 300 0.15 -4.13 -16.05
C TRP A 300 -1.00 -3.21 -16.45
N ARG A 301 -2.23 -3.65 -16.19
CA ARG A 301 -3.44 -2.83 -16.30
C ARG A 301 -4.37 -3.16 -15.15
N PRO A 302 -5.08 -2.19 -14.57
CA PRO A 302 -6.10 -2.47 -13.59
C PRO A 302 -7.26 -3.24 -14.26
N GLU A 303 -7.67 -4.35 -13.66
CA GLU A 303 -8.80 -5.17 -14.12
C GLU A 303 -10.06 -4.88 -13.31
N ARG A 304 -9.90 -4.35 -12.08
CA ARG A 304 -10.94 -4.04 -11.10
C ARG A 304 -11.01 -2.55 -10.81
N GLY A 305 -11.10 -1.75 -11.89
CA GLY A 305 -11.10 -0.28 -11.79
C GLY A 305 -12.45 0.34 -11.47
N ASP A 306 -13.54 -0.44 -11.38
CA ASP A 306 -14.86 0.07 -11.02
C ASP A 306 -14.95 0.33 -9.51
N LEU A 307 -15.24 1.57 -9.13
CA LEU A 307 -15.34 1.95 -7.72
C LEU A 307 -16.43 1.18 -6.97
N ALA A 308 -17.54 0.87 -7.63
CA ALA A 308 -18.62 0.10 -6.99
C ALA A 308 -18.20 -1.36 -6.73
N GLU A 309 -17.38 -1.95 -7.61
CA GLU A 309 -16.76 -3.26 -7.37
C GLU A 309 -15.78 -3.19 -6.18
N ILE A 310 -14.87 -2.20 -6.16
CA ILE A 310 -13.92 -1.98 -5.07
C ILE A 310 -14.63 -1.86 -3.72
N VAL A 311 -15.65 -1.00 -3.65
CA VAL A 311 -16.46 -0.80 -2.45
C VAL A 311 -17.27 -2.05 -2.09
N GLY A 312 -17.78 -2.77 -3.09
CA GLY A 312 -18.54 -4.00 -2.90
C GLY A 312 -17.73 -5.12 -2.26
N ASP A 313 -16.50 -5.30 -2.71
CA ASP A 313 -15.58 -6.29 -2.13
C ASP A 313 -15.17 -5.87 -0.70
N ALA A 314 -14.85 -4.59 -0.48
CA ALA A 314 -14.60 -4.06 0.86
C ALA A 314 -15.81 -4.24 1.81
N TRP A 315 -17.03 -3.97 1.32
CA TRP A 315 -18.26 -4.17 2.11
C TRP A 315 -18.48 -5.63 2.49
N ARG A 316 -18.22 -6.57 1.56
CA ARG A 316 -18.35 -8.01 1.85
C ARG A 316 -17.43 -8.41 3.00
N TRP A 317 -16.20 -7.93 3.01
CA TRP A 317 -15.27 -8.14 4.11
C TRP A 317 -15.78 -7.52 5.41
N HIS A 318 -16.02 -6.21 5.45
CA HIS A 318 -16.38 -5.49 6.68
C HIS A 318 -17.74 -5.93 7.26
N SER A 319 -18.69 -6.35 6.42
CA SER A 319 -19.98 -6.85 6.90
C SER A 319 -19.92 -8.23 7.53
N THR A 320 -18.97 -9.06 7.12
CA THR A 320 -18.74 -10.41 7.67
C THR A 320 -17.69 -10.44 8.78
N HIS A 321 -16.82 -9.42 8.84
CA HIS A 321 -15.74 -9.27 9.80
C HIS A 321 -15.80 -7.89 10.48
N PRO A 322 -16.84 -7.59 11.28
CA PRO A 322 -17.03 -6.26 11.86
C PRO A 322 -15.90 -5.85 12.82
N GLN A 323 -15.20 -6.83 13.40
CA GLN A 323 -14.04 -6.60 14.26
C GLN A 323 -12.70 -6.76 13.50
N GLY A 324 -12.74 -6.93 12.18
CA GLY A 324 -11.56 -7.23 11.37
C GLY A 324 -11.12 -8.69 11.54
N TYR A 325 -9.81 -8.91 11.51
CA TYR A 325 -9.25 -10.19 11.89
C TYR A 325 -9.41 -10.34 13.40
N ASP A 326 -10.16 -11.38 13.84
CA ASP A 326 -10.22 -11.69 15.25
C ASP A 326 -8.79 -11.82 15.77
N SER A 327 -8.51 -11.23 16.92
CA SER A 327 -7.30 -11.53 17.68
C SER A 327 -7.41 -13.00 18.13
N ALA A 328 -7.10 -13.91 17.20
CA ALA A 328 -6.93 -15.31 17.53
C ALA A 328 -5.79 -15.42 18.52
N GLU A 329 -6.11 -16.01 19.66
CA GLU A 329 -5.23 -16.35 20.78
C GLU A 329 -3.89 -16.95 20.36
#